data_cc4384a5d67cb0a18b89b30982cf754b
#
_entry.id   cc4384a5d67cb0a18b89b30982cf754b
#
_cell.length_a   1.000
_cell.length_b   1.000
_cell.length_c   1.000
_cell.angle_alpha   90.00
_cell.angle_beta   90.00
_cell.angle_gamma   90.00
#
_symmetry.space_group_name_H-M   'P 1'
#
loop_
_entity.id
_entity.type
_entity.pdbx_description
1 polymer ?
#
loop_
_entity_poly.entity_id
_entity_poly.type
_entity_poly.pdbx_seq_one_letter_code
_entity_poly.pdbx_strand_id
1 'polypeptide(L)'
;MSERKQQIARHFGAAAPTYDRAARIQARIAVELANAIAAITQPAMILEFGCGTGNLTRALLGHFPDARLVATDLAPPMAAFCRKRVDAGARLLSAGMDGELPAFAMGKFDLVCGSLAAQWFSHPHQAFAALGALLRPGGVLALTTLGTDTFQEWRAAAALLGLSPAIPVYPSLAELDWQRPPGFLVERAEEQRLWDEHPNALDFLQSLRSIGADLPADHARPLSAGALRRILRQVDAQGHVRATYHVLTVLWRRR
;
A
#
# COMPACT_ATOMS: atom_id res chain seq x y z
N MET A 1 -16.24 -10.82 5.61
CA MET A 1 -15.55 -9.81 4.75
C MET A 1 -16.61 -8.83 4.27
N SER A 2 -16.41 -7.51 4.46
CA SER A 2 -17.36 -6.46 4.04
C SER A 2 -17.46 -6.39 2.51
N GLU A 3 -18.53 -5.76 1.99
CA GLU A 3 -18.71 -5.56 0.56
C GLU A 3 -17.54 -4.73 -0.05
N ARG A 4 -17.09 -3.69 0.68
CA ARG A 4 -15.92 -2.89 0.28
C ARG A 4 -14.66 -3.73 0.09
N LYS A 5 -14.33 -4.61 1.04
CA LYS A 5 -13.18 -5.52 0.94
C LYS A 5 -13.32 -6.51 -0.21
N GLN A 6 -14.53 -6.97 -0.50
CA GLN A 6 -14.78 -7.82 -1.67
C GLN A 6 -14.53 -7.08 -2.98
N GLN A 7 -14.91 -5.81 -3.06
CA GLN A 7 -14.63 -4.96 -4.22
C GLN A 7 -13.12 -4.76 -4.39
N ILE A 8 -12.40 -4.41 -3.31
CA ILE A 8 -10.94 -4.25 -3.31
C ILE A 8 -10.28 -5.54 -3.82
N ALA A 9 -10.62 -6.69 -3.23
CA ALA A 9 -10.04 -7.98 -3.63
C ALA A 9 -10.31 -8.33 -5.11
N ARG A 10 -11.50 -7.99 -5.64
CA ARG A 10 -11.84 -8.20 -7.05
C ARG A 10 -11.02 -7.31 -7.98
N HIS A 11 -10.90 -5.99 -7.68
CA HIS A 11 -10.16 -5.05 -8.51
C HIS A 11 -8.67 -5.41 -8.58
N PHE A 12 -8.03 -5.60 -7.43
CA PHE A 12 -6.63 -6.02 -7.40
C PHE A 12 -6.42 -7.40 -8.02
N GLY A 13 -7.29 -8.37 -7.72
CA GLY A 13 -7.18 -9.71 -8.30
C GLY A 13 -7.27 -9.71 -9.82
N ALA A 14 -8.16 -8.89 -10.41
CA ALA A 14 -8.28 -8.72 -11.86
C ALA A 14 -7.06 -8.02 -12.47
N ALA A 15 -6.42 -7.11 -11.74
CA ALA A 15 -5.26 -6.35 -12.19
C ALA A 15 -3.94 -7.15 -12.13
N ALA A 16 -3.86 -8.29 -11.43
CA ALA A 16 -2.62 -9.04 -11.21
C ALA A 16 -1.77 -9.25 -12.48
N PRO A 17 -2.35 -9.59 -13.67
CA PRO A 17 -1.55 -9.80 -14.89
C PRO A 17 -0.94 -8.52 -15.48
N THR A 18 -1.51 -7.36 -15.22
CA THR A 18 -1.10 -6.06 -15.80
C THR A 18 -0.40 -5.15 -14.81
N TYR A 19 -0.48 -5.47 -13.52
CA TYR A 19 -0.04 -4.65 -12.40
C TYR A 19 1.38 -4.11 -12.58
N ASP A 20 2.34 -4.97 -12.87
CA ASP A 20 3.76 -4.59 -12.90
C ASP A 20 4.12 -3.58 -14.00
N ARG A 21 3.35 -3.54 -15.10
CA ARG A 21 3.59 -2.59 -16.19
C ARG A 21 3.32 -1.15 -15.77
N ALA A 22 2.35 -0.96 -14.86
CA ALA A 22 1.91 0.35 -14.38
C ALA A 22 2.42 0.68 -12.97
N ALA A 23 2.93 -0.29 -12.20
CA ALA A 23 3.27 -0.16 -10.79
C ALA A 23 4.71 0.29 -10.53
N ARG A 24 5.28 1.21 -11.36
CA ARG A 24 6.68 1.68 -11.20
C ARG A 24 6.92 2.38 -9.87
N ILE A 25 6.02 3.27 -9.47
CA ILE A 25 6.09 3.99 -8.18
C ILE A 25 5.99 2.99 -7.02
N GLN A 26 5.05 2.05 -7.09
CA GLN A 26 4.84 1.02 -6.07
C GLN A 26 6.08 0.12 -5.91
N ALA A 27 6.71 -0.25 -7.02
CA ALA A 27 7.94 -1.05 -7.00
C ALA A 27 9.11 -0.28 -6.36
N ARG A 28 9.26 1.00 -6.66
CA ARG A 28 10.26 1.88 -6.04
C ARG A 28 10.04 1.99 -4.54
N ILE A 29 8.82 2.29 -4.09
CA ILE A 29 8.46 2.41 -2.67
C ILE A 29 8.74 1.10 -1.93
N ALA A 30 8.42 -0.04 -2.53
CA ALA A 30 8.69 -1.36 -1.94
C ALA A 30 10.19 -1.61 -1.71
N VAL A 31 11.05 -1.24 -2.67
CA VAL A 31 12.51 -1.34 -2.52
C VAL A 31 13.03 -0.39 -1.44
N GLU A 32 12.55 0.86 -1.39
CA GLU A 32 12.94 1.83 -0.37
C GLU A 32 12.53 1.37 1.04
N LEU A 33 11.33 0.79 1.19
CA LEU A 33 10.90 0.19 2.47
C LEU A 33 11.80 -1.00 2.86
N ALA A 34 12.12 -1.89 1.93
CA ALA A 34 13.02 -3.02 2.22
C ALA A 34 14.40 -2.56 2.67
N ASN A 35 14.96 -1.52 2.04
CA ASN A 35 16.24 -0.91 2.44
C ASN A 35 16.15 -0.31 3.85
N ALA A 36 15.05 0.40 4.16
CA ALA A 36 14.83 0.97 5.48
C ALA A 36 14.73 -0.11 6.56
N ILE A 37 14.06 -1.22 6.28
CA ILE A 37 13.96 -2.37 7.18
C ILE A 37 15.34 -3.00 7.40
N ALA A 38 16.11 -3.23 6.33
CA ALA A 38 17.43 -3.86 6.40
C ALA A 38 18.44 -3.05 7.21
N ALA A 39 18.26 -1.73 7.29
CA ALA A 39 19.12 -0.86 8.09
C ALA A 39 18.95 -1.02 9.61
N ILE A 40 17.83 -1.58 10.08
CA ILE A 40 17.50 -1.60 11.52
C ILE A 40 17.23 -3.00 12.09
N THR A 41 17.07 -4.03 11.26
CA THR A 41 16.76 -5.39 11.76
C THR A 41 17.25 -6.48 10.82
N GLN A 42 17.41 -7.70 11.37
CA GLN A 42 17.78 -8.92 10.65
C GLN A 42 16.73 -10.01 10.99
N PRO A 43 15.55 -9.98 10.36
CA PRO A 43 14.45 -10.88 10.68
C PRO A 43 14.71 -12.29 10.14
N ALA A 44 14.38 -13.31 10.93
CA ALA A 44 14.34 -14.71 10.49
C ALA A 44 12.92 -15.12 10.02
N MET A 45 11.88 -14.54 10.65
CA MET A 45 10.46 -14.81 10.32
C MET A 45 9.74 -13.52 9.95
N ILE A 46 9.28 -13.43 8.71
CA ILE A 46 8.64 -12.24 8.13
C ILE A 46 7.19 -12.56 7.78
N LEU A 47 6.27 -11.67 8.13
CA LEU A 47 4.92 -11.61 7.59
C LEU A 47 4.78 -10.35 6.74
N GLU A 48 4.38 -10.51 5.50
CA GLU A 48 4.02 -9.41 4.61
C GLU A 48 2.49 -9.42 4.39
N PHE A 49 1.85 -8.27 4.64
CA PHE A 49 0.45 -8.05 4.31
C PHE A 49 0.33 -7.16 3.07
N GLY A 50 -0.60 -7.51 2.15
CA GLY A 50 -0.76 -6.81 0.87
C GLY A 50 0.45 -6.99 -0.06
N CYS A 51 0.88 -8.24 -0.26
CA CYS A 51 2.09 -8.54 -1.05
C CYS A 51 1.96 -8.18 -2.55
N GLY A 52 0.72 -8.03 -3.05
CA GLY A 52 0.48 -7.76 -4.47
C GLY A 52 1.18 -8.80 -5.36
N THR A 53 1.92 -8.32 -6.35
CA THR A 53 2.71 -9.15 -7.26
C THR A 53 4.10 -9.52 -6.73
N GLY A 54 4.45 -9.15 -5.47
CA GLY A 54 5.68 -9.56 -4.80
C GLY A 54 6.86 -8.59 -4.94
N ASN A 55 6.62 -7.30 -5.14
CA ASN A 55 7.71 -6.32 -5.24
C ASN A 55 8.48 -6.20 -3.93
N LEU A 56 7.78 -6.03 -2.78
CA LEU A 56 8.42 -5.99 -1.46
C LEU A 56 8.94 -7.38 -1.07
N THR A 57 8.17 -8.45 -1.32
CA THR A 57 8.58 -9.85 -1.08
C THR A 57 9.95 -10.15 -1.66
N ARG A 58 10.16 -9.80 -2.94
CA ARG A 58 11.43 -10.04 -3.64
C ARG A 58 12.57 -9.23 -3.03
N ALA A 59 12.34 -7.96 -2.71
CA ALA A 59 13.34 -7.09 -2.12
C ALA A 59 13.77 -7.59 -0.72
N LEU A 60 12.81 -8.00 0.12
CA LEU A 60 13.09 -8.56 1.44
C LEU A 60 13.88 -9.87 1.37
N LEU A 61 13.50 -10.79 0.49
CA LEU A 61 14.22 -12.05 0.31
C LEU A 61 15.62 -11.86 -0.27
N GLY A 62 15.86 -10.77 -0.97
CA GLY A 62 17.19 -10.34 -1.41
C GLY A 62 18.05 -9.83 -0.26
N HIS A 63 17.50 -9.04 0.66
CA HIS A 63 18.20 -8.56 1.84
C HIS A 63 18.41 -9.64 2.91
N PHE A 64 17.47 -10.58 3.03
CA PHE A 64 17.43 -11.59 4.08
C PHE A 64 17.43 -13.01 3.49
N PRO A 65 18.57 -13.51 2.98
CA PRO A 65 18.64 -14.78 2.25
C PRO A 65 18.27 -16.00 3.10
N ASP A 66 18.40 -15.92 4.43
CA ASP A 66 18.07 -17.00 5.35
C ASP A 66 16.66 -16.88 5.95
N ALA A 67 15.96 -15.78 5.71
CA ALA A 67 14.63 -15.55 6.26
C ALA A 67 13.57 -16.45 5.62
N ARG A 68 12.56 -16.81 6.42
CA ARG A 68 11.29 -17.36 5.95
C ARG A 68 10.24 -16.25 5.88
N LEU A 69 9.53 -16.16 4.79
CA LEU A 69 8.55 -15.11 4.53
C LEU A 69 7.18 -15.72 4.23
N VAL A 70 6.16 -15.21 4.90
CA VAL A 70 4.77 -15.47 4.59
C VAL A 70 4.22 -14.23 3.91
N ALA A 71 4.00 -14.29 2.61
CA ALA A 71 3.40 -13.23 1.80
C ALA A 71 1.89 -13.40 1.77
N THR A 72 1.16 -12.38 2.18
CA THR A 72 -0.31 -12.45 2.21
C THR A 72 -0.95 -11.28 1.48
N ASP A 73 -2.12 -11.53 0.90
CA ASP A 73 -2.91 -10.51 0.22
C ASP A 73 -4.41 -10.73 0.44
N LEU A 74 -5.18 -9.64 0.48
CA LEU A 74 -6.64 -9.71 0.53
C LEU A 74 -7.22 -10.36 -0.73
N ALA A 75 -6.56 -10.19 -1.88
CA ALA A 75 -6.89 -10.80 -3.16
C ALA A 75 -6.07 -12.09 -3.35
N PRO A 76 -6.67 -13.30 -3.22
CA PRO A 76 -5.94 -14.56 -3.42
C PRO A 76 -5.21 -14.68 -4.76
N PRO A 77 -5.72 -14.13 -5.89
CA PRO A 77 -4.97 -14.11 -7.15
C PRO A 77 -3.64 -13.36 -7.08
N MET A 78 -3.56 -12.27 -6.27
CA MET A 78 -2.30 -11.53 -6.04
C MET A 78 -1.29 -12.41 -5.30
N ALA A 79 -1.70 -13.04 -4.19
CA ALA A 79 -0.82 -13.95 -3.43
C ALA A 79 -0.31 -15.13 -4.29
N ALA A 80 -1.17 -15.70 -5.14
CA ALA A 80 -0.78 -16.74 -6.07
C ALA A 80 0.21 -16.23 -7.15
N PHE A 81 -0.01 -15.02 -7.65
CA PHE A 81 0.89 -14.38 -8.61
C PHE A 81 2.26 -14.07 -7.99
N CYS A 82 2.28 -13.53 -6.77
CA CYS A 82 3.49 -13.33 -5.98
C CYS A 82 4.28 -14.63 -5.84
N ARG A 83 3.65 -15.72 -5.43
CA ARG A 83 4.29 -17.03 -5.28
C ARG A 83 4.91 -17.55 -6.57
N LYS A 84 4.22 -17.37 -7.69
CA LYS A 84 4.71 -17.79 -9.01
C LYS A 84 5.88 -16.93 -9.49
N ARG A 85 5.86 -15.63 -9.20
CA ARG A 85 6.86 -14.68 -9.69
C ARG A 85 8.12 -14.65 -8.84
N VAL A 86 7.97 -14.86 -7.52
CA VAL A 86 9.08 -14.87 -6.57
C VAL A 86 9.43 -16.31 -6.26
N ASP A 87 10.33 -16.88 -7.05
CA ASP A 87 10.80 -18.26 -6.85
C ASP A 87 11.84 -18.30 -5.71
N ALA A 88 11.37 -18.54 -4.50
CA ALA A 88 12.20 -18.66 -3.30
C ALA A 88 12.06 -20.03 -2.60
N GLY A 89 11.54 -21.02 -3.31
CA GLY A 89 11.40 -22.38 -2.82
C GLY A 89 10.61 -22.47 -1.51
N ALA A 90 11.11 -23.21 -0.54
CA ALA A 90 10.48 -23.43 0.76
C ALA A 90 10.55 -22.21 1.70
N ARG A 91 11.33 -21.17 1.37
CA ARG A 91 11.43 -19.94 2.17
C ARG A 91 10.23 -19.01 2.02
N LEU A 92 9.45 -19.15 0.95
CA LEU A 92 8.27 -18.34 0.68
C LEU A 92 7.00 -19.18 0.78
N LEU A 93 6.11 -18.79 1.67
CA LEU A 93 4.72 -19.22 1.68
C LEU A 93 3.84 -18.07 1.21
N SER A 94 2.72 -18.36 0.52
CA SER A 94 1.75 -17.32 0.16
C SER A 94 0.33 -17.78 0.47
N ALA A 95 -0.51 -16.84 0.96
CA ALA A 95 -1.88 -17.11 1.34
C ALA A 95 -2.80 -15.89 1.14
N GLY A 96 -4.09 -16.14 0.96
CA GLY A 96 -5.10 -15.11 1.11
C GLY A 96 -5.28 -14.72 2.58
N MET A 97 -5.22 -13.43 2.92
CA MET A 97 -5.44 -12.95 4.28
C MET A 97 -5.94 -11.50 4.27
N ASP A 98 -6.89 -11.20 5.14
CA ASP A 98 -7.26 -9.84 5.47
C ASP A 98 -6.25 -9.29 6.50
N GLY A 99 -5.49 -8.24 6.12
CA GLY A 99 -4.51 -7.62 7.00
C GLY A 99 -5.10 -6.98 8.28
N GLU A 100 -6.40 -6.67 8.29
CA GLU A 100 -7.10 -6.20 9.49
C GLU A 100 -7.51 -7.34 10.45
N LEU A 101 -7.54 -8.58 9.96
CA LEU A 101 -7.92 -9.77 10.71
C LEU A 101 -6.88 -10.88 10.51
N PRO A 102 -5.62 -10.66 10.92
CA PRO A 102 -4.56 -11.63 10.68
C PRO A 102 -4.78 -12.93 11.47
N ALA A 103 -4.69 -14.08 10.79
CA ALA A 103 -4.99 -15.40 11.33
C ALA A 103 -3.72 -16.17 11.74
N PHE A 104 -2.82 -15.50 12.45
CA PHE A 104 -1.59 -16.11 12.96
C PHE A 104 -1.50 -16.02 14.49
N ALA A 105 -0.71 -16.91 15.09
CA ALA A 105 -0.45 -16.86 16.52
C ALA A 105 0.42 -15.65 16.89
N MET A 106 0.12 -15.04 18.06
CA MET A 106 0.88 -13.90 18.58
C MET A 106 2.35 -14.24 18.84
N GLY A 107 3.23 -13.25 18.72
CA GLY A 107 4.65 -13.38 19.07
C GLY A 107 5.43 -14.35 18.17
N LYS A 108 5.08 -14.52 16.90
CA LYS A 108 5.74 -15.47 15.99
C LYS A 108 6.69 -14.81 15.00
N PHE A 109 6.54 -13.52 14.73
CA PHE A 109 7.30 -12.85 13.69
C PHE A 109 8.32 -11.87 14.26
N ASP A 110 9.45 -11.70 13.56
CA ASP A 110 10.45 -10.66 13.80
C ASP A 110 10.08 -9.37 13.10
N LEU A 111 9.46 -9.52 11.95
CA LEU A 111 9.03 -8.44 11.07
C LEU A 111 7.61 -8.71 10.58
N VAL A 112 6.74 -7.71 10.73
CA VAL A 112 5.46 -7.62 10.04
C VAL A 112 5.51 -6.38 9.18
N CYS A 113 5.26 -6.50 7.88
CA CYS A 113 5.41 -5.36 6.97
C CYS A 113 4.38 -5.35 5.84
N GLY A 114 4.22 -4.18 5.23
CA GLY A 114 3.38 -4.01 4.05
C GLY A 114 3.68 -2.70 3.33
N SER A 115 3.70 -2.73 2.01
CA SER A 115 3.93 -1.55 1.17
C SER A 115 2.66 -1.16 0.44
N LEU A 116 2.19 0.08 0.68
CA LEU A 116 0.99 0.65 0.05
C LEU A 116 -0.25 -0.27 0.14
N ALA A 117 -0.43 -0.89 1.30
CA ALA A 117 -1.59 -1.74 1.60
C ALA A 117 -2.50 -1.14 2.67
N ALA A 118 -1.93 -0.43 3.66
CA ALA A 118 -2.65 0.08 4.83
C ALA A 118 -3.71 1.14 4.51
N GLN A 119 -3.59 1.87 3.39
CA GLN A 119 -4.60 2.83 2.93
C GLN A 119 -5.96 2.20 2.58
N TRP A 120 -6.01 0.88 2.47
CA TRP A 120 -7.22 0.11 2.19
C TRP A 120 -7.89 -0.42 3.46
N PHE A 121 -7.29 -0.19 4.63
CA PHE A 121 -7.87 -0.59 5.91
C PHE A 121 -9.07 0.29 6.27
N SER A 122 -10.13 -0.35 6.73
CA SER A 122 -11.32 0.33 7.25
C SER A 122 -11.11 0.80 8.69
N HIS A 123 -10.31 0.06 9.47
CA HIS A 123 -10.02 0.31 10.87
C HIS A 123 -8.51 0.21 11.15
N PRO A 124 -7.69 1.15 10.63
CA PRO A 124 -6.23 1.03 10.67
C PRO A 124 -5.66 0.92 12.09
N HIS A 125 -6.21 1.65 13.07
CA HIS A 125 -5.77 1.55 14.46
C HIS A 125 -5.91 0.11 15.02
N GLN A 126 -7.05 -0.54 14.77
CA GLN A 126 -7.29 -1.93 15.21
C GLN A 126 -6.40 -2.91 14.43
N ALA A 127 -6.24 -2.67 13.13
CA ALA A 127 -5.38 -3.48 12.26
C ALA A 127 -3.92 -3.44 12.72
N PHE A 128 -3.37 -2.26 13.02
CA PHE A 128 -2.00 -2.14 13.49
C PHE A 128 -1.80 -2.79 14.86
N ALA A 129 -2.79 -2.71 15.76
CA ALA A 129 -2.74 -3.42 17.04
C ALA A 129 -2.73 -4.95 16.83
N ALA A 130 -3.57 -5.47 15.95
CA ALA A 130 -3.64 -6.90 15.63
C ALA A 130 -2.35 -7.40 14.94
N LEU A 131 -1.83 -6.66 13.95
CA LEU A 131 -0.56 -6.97 13.27
C LEU A 131 0.62 -6.87 14.24
N GLY A 132 0.64 -5.85 15.10
CA GLY A 132 1.66 -5.67 16.13
C GLY A 132 1.70 -6.80 17.18
N ALA A 133 0.53 -7.38 17.51
CA ALA A 133 0.46 -8.51 18.43
C ALA A 133 1.16 -9.78 17.89
N LEU A 134 1.31 -9.91 16.58
CA LEU A 134 2.00 -11.03 15.94
C LEU A 134 3.52 -10.98 16.12
N LEU A 135 4.07 -9.80 16.39
CA LEU A 135 5.50 -9.61 16.60
C LEU A 135 5.94 -10.16 17.96
N ARG A 136 7.14 -10.71 18.02
CA ARG A 136 7.84 -10.97 19.29
C ARG A 136 8.33 -9.66 19.90
N PRO A 137 8.70 -9.62 21.20
CA PRO A 137 9.41 -8.47 21.77
C PRO A 137 10.66 -8.14 20.94
N GLY A 138 10.91 -6.85 20.68
CA GLY A 138 11.99 -6.39 19.80
C GLY A 138 11.65 -6.45 18.29
N GLY A 139 10.56 -7.10 17.90
CA GLY A 139 10.13 -7.18 16.50
C GLY A 139 9.65 -5.83 15.94
N VAL A 140 9.63 -5.71 14.62
CA VAL A 140 9.33 -4.45 13.91
C VAL A 140 8.04 -4.57 13.11
N LEU A 141 7.15 -3.58 13.25
CA LEU A 141 6.04 -3.32 12.33
C LEU A 141 6.49 -2.21 11.37
N ALA A 142 6.60 -2.52 10.08
CA ALA A 142 7.09 -1.61 9.06
C ALA A 142 6.08 -1.44 7.94
N LEU A 143 5.70 -0.22 7.60
CA LEU A 143 4.76 -0.01 6.51
C LEU A 143 4.99 1.30 5.76
N THR A 144 4.51 1.32 4.52
CA THR A 144 4.27 2.54 3.77
C THR A 144 2.79 2.69 3.47
N THR A 145 2.32 3.93 3.46
CA THR A 145 0.95 4.29 3.06
C THR A 145 0.95 5.63 2.33
N LEU A 146 -0.20 6.01 1.78
CA LEU A 146 -0.38 7.31 1.16
C LEU A 146 -0.72 8.37 2.20
N GLY A 147 -0.24 9.60 1.97
CA GLY A 147 -0.47 10.77 2.82
C GLY A 147 -1.31 11.85 2.14
N THR A 148 -1.60 12.91 2.90
CA THR A 148 -2.55 13.99 2.58
C THR A 148 -2.40 14.62 1.20
N ASP A 149 -1.17 14.79 0.71
CA ASP A 149 -0.90 15.48 -0.57
C ASP A 149 -0.99 14.56 -1.80
N THR A 150 -1.36 13.28 -1.60
CA THR A 150 -1.53 12.36 -2.72
C THR A 150 -2.59 12.86 -3.68
N PHE A 151 -2.21 12.94 -4.98
CA PHE A 151 -3.03 13.44 -6.07
C PHE A 151 -3.54 14.87 -5.85
N GLN A 152 -2.70 15.74 -5.24
CA GLN A 152 -3.06 17.13 -4.96
C GLN A 152 -3.46 17.92 -6.22
N GLU A 153 -2.85 17.64 -7.37
CA GLU A 153 -3.16 18.27 -8.66
C GLU A 153 -4.61 17.99 -9.08
N TRP A 154 -5.03 16.75 -8.85
CA TRP A 154 -6.38 16.31 -9.14
C TRP A 154 -7.41 16.92 -8.19
N ARG A 155 -7.05 17.02 -6.88
CA ARG A 155 -7.88 17.69 -5.88
C ARG A 155 -8.04 19.18 -6.20
N ALA A 156 -6.94 19.85 -6.57
CA ALA A 156 -6.97 21.27 -6.95
C ALA A 156 -7.82 21.51 -8.19
N ALA A 157 -7.68 20.69 -9.24
CA ALA A 157 -8.49 20.78 -10.44
C ALA A 157 -9.99 20.59 -10.16
N ALA A 158 -10.35 19.65 -9.30
CA ALA A 158 -11.73 19.42 -8.90
C ALA A 158 -12.28 20.59 -8.06
N ALA A 159 -11.49 21.13 -7.12
CA ALA A 159 -11.87 22.26 -6.28
C ALA A 159 -12.16 23.52 -7.11
N LEU A 160 -11.35 23.84 -8.13
CA LEU A 160 -11.60 24.95 -9.08
C LEU A 160 -12.93 24.83 -9.80
N LEU A 161 -13.45 23.62 -9.94
CA LEU A 161 -14.73 23.33 -10.61
C LEU A 161 -15.91 23.20 -9.63
N GLY A 162 -15.66 23.34 -8.31
CA GLY A 162 -16.65 23.09 -7.27
C GLY A 162 -17.06 21.61 -7.18
N LEU A 163 -16.18 20.68 -7.55
CA LEU A 163 -16.43 19.25 -7.58
C LEU A 163 -15.61 18.52 -6.51
N SER A 164 -16.14 17.39 -6.00
CA SER A 164 -15.37 16.45 -5.19
C SER A 164 -14.72 15.40 -6.09
N PRO A 165 -13.40 15.17 -5.99
CA PRO A 165 -12.70 14.22 -6.87
C PRO A 165 -12.91 12.75 -6.51
N ALA A 166 -13.68 12.42 -5.47
CA ALA A 166 -13.88 11.07 -4.93
C ALA A 166 -12.58 10.33 -4.53
N ILE A 167 -11.49 11.07 -4.33
CA ILE A 167 -10.22 10.53 -3.85
C ILE A 167 -10.33 10.27 -2.34
N PRO A 168 -9.86 9.12 -1.81
CA PRO A 168 -9.84 8.88 -0.38
C PRO A 168 -9.09 9.96 0.41
N VAL A 169 -9.50 10.21 1.63
CA VAL A 169 -8.74 11.05 2.56
C VAL A 169 -7.63 10.19 3.14
N TYR A 170 -6.41 10.67 3.01
CA TYR A 170 -5.23 10.00 3.56
C TYR A 170 -4.72 10.76 4.78
N PRO A 171 -4.08 10.07 5.75
CA PRO A 171 -3.57 10.70 6.97
C PRO A 171 -2.35 11.58 6.70
N SER A 172 -2.07 12.52 7.60
CA SER A 172 -0.75 13.09 7.81
C SER A 172 0.17 12.09 8.52
N LEU A 173 1.48 12.36 8.53
CA LEU A 173 2.44 11.52 9.26
C LEU A 173 2.13 11.47 10.76
N ALA A 174 1.71 12.59 11.34
CA ALA A 174 1.32 12.67 12.75
C ALA A 174 0.08 11.84 13.06
N GLU A 175 -0.96 11.89 12.21
CA GLU A 175 -2.16 11.08 12.36
C GLU A 175 -1.87 9.59 12.17
N LEU A 176 -0.95 9.22 11.28
CA LEU A 176 -0.51 7.85 11.12
C LEU A 176 0.25 7.36 12.37
N ASP A 177 1.18 8.15 12.91
CA ASP A 177 1.93 7.78 14.12
C ASP A 177 1.04 7.72 15.35
N TRP A 178 -0.02 8.50 15.41
CA TRP A 178 -1.02 8.41 16.48
C TRP A 178 -1.75 7.06 16.51
N GLN A 179 -1.78 6.35 15.38
CA GLN A 179 -2.35 5.00 15.27
C GLN A 179 -1.37 3.89 15.66
N ARG A 180 -0.15 4.23 16.07
CA ARG A 180 0.88 3.29 16.52
C ARG A 180 0.37 2.46 17.70
N PRO A 181 0.57 1.13 17.69
CA PRO A 181 0.11 0.28 18.78
C PRO A 181 0.77 0.66 20.12
N PRO A 182 0.04 0.56 21.24
CA PRO A 182 0.63 0.76 22.56
C PRO A 182 1.84 -0.16 22.80
N GLY A 183 2.90 0.37 23.45
CA GLY A 183 4.13 -0.39 23.70
C GLY A 183 5.09 -0.45 22.53
N PHE A 184 4.86 0.32 21.44
CA PHE A 184 5.81 0.44 20.33
C PHE A 184 6.58 1.76 20.40
N LEU A 185 7.85 1.70 20.00
CA LEU A 185 8.73 2.85 19.81
C LEU A 185 8.83 3.19 18.32
N VAL A 186 8.98 4.47 18.02
CA VAL A 186 9.27 4.92 16.65
C VAL A 186 10.76 4.71 16.38
N GLU A 187 11.10 3.86 15.41
CA GLU A 187 12.46 3.71 14.89
C GLU A 187 12.69 4.65 13.71
N ARG A 188 11.64 4.80 12.88
CA ARG A 188 11.66 5.69 11.72
C ARG A 188 10.25 6.18 11.44
N ALA A 189 10.12 7.47 11.11
CA ALA A 189 8.90 8.09 10.63
C ALA A 189 9.30 9.17 9.61
N GLU A 190 8.93 8.98 8.36
CA GLU A 190 9.34 9.83 7.24
C GLU A 190 8.22 10.03 6.25
N GLU A 191 8.28 11.14 5.54
CA GLU A 191 7.41 11.41 4.41
C GLU A 191 8.24 11.83 3.20
N GLN A 192 7.77 11.44 2.02
CA GLN A 192 8.36 11.85 0.75
C GLN A 192 7.29 12.08 -0.30
N ARG A 193 7.60 12.91 -1.28
CA ARG A 193 6.74 13.13 -2.44
C ARG A 193 7.43 12.58 -3.67
N LEU A 194 6.77 11.64 -4.32
CA LEU A 194 7.17 11.04 -5.58
C LEU A 194 6.21 11.49 -6.66
N TRP A 195 6.68 11.55 -7.88
CA TRP A 195 5.86 11.95 -9.02
C TRP A 195 5.83 10.85 -10.07
N ASP A 196 4.65 10.63 -10.62
CA ASP A 196 4.45 9.83 -11.82
C ASP A 196 3.98 10.76 -12.94
N GLU A 197 4.65 10.72 -14.08
CA GLU A 197 4.38 11.60 -15.22
C GLU A 197 3.63 10.84 -16.31
N HIS A 198 2.57 11.47 -16.81
CA HIS A 198 1.69 10.91 -17.80
C HIS A 198 1.49 11.88 -18.96
N PRO A 199 1.30 11.40 -20.20
CA PRO A 199 1.02 12.26 -21.36
C PRO A 199 -0.22 13.11 -21.17
N ASN A 200 -1.23 12.59 -20.49
CA ASN A 200 -2.51 13.26 -20.20
C ASN A 200 -3.19 12.64 -18.97
N ALA A 201 -4.25 13.30 -18.50
CA ALA A 201 -5.01 12.90 -17.32
C ALA A 201 -5.75 11.55 -17.49
N LEU A 202 -6.13 11.20 -18.70
CA LEU A 202 -6.78 9.92 -18.99
C LEU A 202 -5.79 8.75 -18.82
N ASP A 203 -4.56 8.91 -19.30
CA ASP A 203 -3.50 7.89 -19.14
C ASP A 203 -3.18 7.65 -17.67
N PHE A 204 -3.18 8.70 -16.85
CA PHE A 204 -3.08 8.54 -15.40
C PHE A 204 -4.22 7.69 -14.82
N LEU A 205 -5.49 7.97 -15.18
CA LEU A 205 -6.61 7.16 -14.72
C LEU A 205 -6.50 5.70 -15.18
N GLN A 206 -6.04 5.48 -16.41
CA GLN A 206 -5.82 4.13 -16.94
C GLN A 206 -4.72 3.40 -16.19
N SER A 207 -3.66 4.12 -15.77
CA SER A 207 -2.60 3.52 -14.95
C SER A 207 -3.13 3.04 -13.59
N LEU A 208 -3.98 3.85 -12.92
CA LEU A 208 -4.65 3.44 -11.67
C LEU A 208 -5.54 2.20 -11.86
N ARG A 209 -6.30 2.13 -12.97
CA ARG A 209 -7.09 0.93 -13.31
C ARG A 209 -6.22 -0.29 -13.53
N SER A 210 -5.09 -0.11 -14.19
CA SER A 210 -4.16 -1.22 -14.51
C SER A 210 -3.53 -1.85 -13.27
N ILE A 211 -3.50 -1.12 -12.15
CA ILE A 211 -3.06 -1.63 -10.85
C ILE A 211 -4.23 -1.96 -9.90
N GLY A 212 -5.49 -1.78 -10.33
CA GLY A 212 -6.67 -2.04 -9.51
C GLY A 212 -6.94 -1.00 -8.42
N ALA A 213 -6.29 0.18 -8.49
CA ALA A 213 -6.40 1.24 -7.48
C ALA A 213 -7.40 2.35 -7.87
N ASP A 214 -8.32 2.08 -8.78
CA ASP A 214 -9.32 3.03 -9.30
C ASP A 214 -10.62 3.09 -8.47
N LEU A 215 -10.64 2.47 -7.31
CA LEU A 215 -11.81 2.50 -6.42
C LEU A 215 -11.97 3.89 -5.77
N PRO A 216 -13.17 4.48 -5.85
CA PRO A 216 -13.44 5.76 -5.19
C PRO A 216 -13.37 5.62 -3.67
N ALA A 217 -13.29 6.75 -2.97
CA ALA A 217 -13.43 6.80 -1.51
C ALA A 217 -14.72 6.09 -1.06
N ASP A 218 -14.68 5.49 0.12
CA ASP A 218 -15.87 4.86 0.69
C ASP A 218 -16.98 5.90 0.85
N HIS A 219 -18.22 5.51 0.50
CA HIS A 219 -19.39 6.40 0.48
C HIS A 219 -19.29 7.63 -0.46
N ALA A 220 -18.26 7.75 -1.30
CA ALA A 220 -18.19 8.83 -2.28
C ALA A 220 -19.26 8.65 -3.36
N ARG A 221 -19.94 9.76 -3.71
CA ARG A 221 -20.83 9.78 -4.87
C ARG A 221 -20.01 9.64 -6.14
N PRO A 222 -20.37 8.71 -7.03
CA PRO A 222 -19.72 8.60 -8.33
C PRO A 222 -19.80 9.92 -9.09
N LEU A 223 -18.69 10.32 -9.71
CA LEU A 223 -18.68 11.44 -10.62
C LEU A 223 -19.49 11.10 -11.87
N SER A 224 -20.32 12.03 -12.33
CA SER A 224 -20.92 11.90 -13.65
C SER A 224 -19.83 11.93 -14.73
N ALA A 225 -20.07 11.30 -15.88
CA ALA A 225 -19.14 11.34 -17.01
C ALA A 225 -18.81 12.78 -17.46
N GLY A 226 -19.75 13.70 -17.33
CA GLY A 226 -19.54 15.13 -17.61
C GLY A 226 -18.61 15.80 -16.60
N ALA A 227 -18.82 15.55 -15.30
CA ALA A 227 -17.96 16.06 -14.23
C ALA A 227 -16.52 15.51 -14.37
N LEU A 228 -16.37 14.22 -14.61
CA LEU A 228 -15.05 13.61 -14.84
C LEU A 228 -14.33 14.25 -16.02
N ARG A 229 -15.00 14.41 -17.17
CA ARG A 229 -14.40 15.07 -18.35
C ARG A 229 -13.97 16.52 -18.08
N ARG A 230 -14.69 17.26 -17.22
CA ARG A 230 -14.28 18.62 -16.82
C ARG A 230 -13.01 18.60 -15.98
N ILE A 231 -12.89 17.66 -15.01
CA ILE A 231 -11.67 17.51 -14.20
C ILE A 231 -10.49 17.13 -15.10
N LEU A 232 -10.65 16.14 -16.00
CA LEU A 232 -9.60 15.73 -16.93
C LEU A 232 -9.07 16.93 -17.74
N ARG A 233 -9.95 17.73 -18.36
CA ARG A 233 -9.55 18.93 -19.11
C ARG A 233 -8.84 19.95 -18.24
N GLN A 234 -9.26 20.12 -16.97
CA GLN A 234 -8.64 21.08 -16.04
C GLN A 234 -7.24 20.62 -15.65
N VAL A 235 -7.01 19.32 -15.49
CA VAL A 235 -5.69 18.74 -15.23
C VAL A 235 -4.79 18.87 -16.47
N ASP A 236 -5.32 18.53 -17.66
CA ASP A 236 -4.58 18.62 -18.93
C ASP A 236 -4.19 20.05 -19.30
N ALA A 237 -4.98 21.07 -18.91
CA ALA A 237 -4.69 22.47 -19.16
C ALA A 237 -3.40 22.97 -18.48
N GLN A 238 -2.85 22.23 -17.53
CA GLN A 238 -1.59 22.56 -16.88
C GLN A 238 -0.35 22.05 -17.64
N GLY A 239 -0.53 21.39 -18.78
CA GLY A 239 0.54 20.79 -19.59
C GLY A 239 0.79 19.35 -19.20
N HIS A 240 2.06 18.95 -18.98
CA HIS A 240 2.41 17.61 -18.54
C HIS A 240 1.69 17.23 -17.25
N VAL A 241 0.99 16.09 -17.27
CA VAL A 241 0.26 15.60 -16.12
C VAL A 241 1.24 14.92 -15.17
N ARG A 242 1.40 15.52 -14.01
CA ARG A 242 2.16 15.00 -12.90
C ARG A 242 1.21 14.57 -11.79
N ALA A 243 1.29 13.31 -11.37
CA ALA A 243 0.53 12.79 -10.25
C ALA A 243 1.44 12.67 -9.03
N THR A 244 1.18 13.44 -7.99
CA THR A 244 1.94 13.37 -6.72
C THR A 244 1.48 12.18 -5.90
N TYR A 245 2.44 11.33 -5.51
CA TYR A 245 2.29 10.33 -4.47
C TYR A 245 3.00 10.83 -3.21
N HIS A 246 2.24 11.25 -2.22
CA HIS A 246 2.76 11.56 -0.89
C HIS A 246 2.85 10.25 -0.11
N VAL A 247 4.06 9.78 0.15
CA VAL A 247 4.32 8.48 0.77
C VAL A 247 4.75 8.71 2.20
N LEU A 248 4.06 8.06 3.13
CA LEU A 248 4.42 7.99 4.53
C LEU A 248 5.08 6.65 4.81
N THR A 249 6.23 6.65 5.49
CA THR A 249 6.96 5.45 5.90
C THR A 249 7.11 5.45 7.41
N VAL A 250 6.67 4.38 8.07
CA VAL A 250 6.86 4.20 9.52
C VAL A 250 7.42 2.83 9.81
N LEU A 251 8.38 2.79 10.74
CA LEU A 251 8.94 1.58 11.33
C LEU A 251 8.80 1.70 12.84
N TRP A 252 8.02 0.84 13.44
CA TRP A 252 7.72 0.82 14.87
C TRP A 252 8.24 -0.46 15.50
N ARG A 253 9.05 -0.35 16.57
CA ARG A 253 9.60 -1.50 17.30
C ARG A 253 8.76 -1.82 18.52
N ARG A 254 8.36 -3.08 18.66
CA ARG A 254 7.70 -3.61 19.87
C ARG A 254 8.70 -3.66 21.03
N ARG A 255 8.34 -3.05 22.17
CA ARG A 255 9.09 -3.19 23.42
C ARG A 255 9.11 -4.61 23.96
#